data_9acbd8b2b892aed3cc817b3fc7b1b067
#
_entry.id   9acbd8b2b892aed3cc817b3fc7b1b067
#
_cell.length_a   1.000
_cell.length_b   1.000
_cell.length_c   1.000
_cell.angle_alpha   90.00
_cell.angle_beta   90.00
_cell.angle_gamma   90.00
#
_symmetry.space_group_name_H-M   'P 1'
#
loop_
_entity.id
_entity.type
_entity.pdbx_description
1 polymer ?
#
loop_
_entity_poly.entity_id
_entity_poly.type
_entity_poly.pdbx_seq_one_letter_code
_entity_poly.pdbx_strand_id
1 'polypeptide(L)'
;MKRAIFSMLSVVLATAFSAASAFTLTGTVTDESNNPVSGALVKLLVRGDSTATSQNGTFTLHQEDQTSLPSGHFKPGHISITDGVLHFAQSTGTPVQVGIFDMMGNQVLSQELFGSGRVDLRQGVTSQGSYSAKVRVGSAVEVVQFTTNGTLFSSAVRQERGHKALLKAAEGDTLLVVATGFDSSKVALPNLDTNITVTLKKPQAPTTTQTYAFGYGIGNEPTPSKGCGKDNTLKDNFTFTSAGIEHEIYLTLPENYDKSKPYRLVFGMHYMGGSAKNVATREAYYGLRNQSGAKENTIFVAPHGYTTELNRNGKETENPWRCGDDKDHIFFDEFLTYLNENLCVDTSRVFSVGFSFGAMFSNALAQDFQHRLRGVVVFATMDQVIYLPKNKGLPIAWMGTVGMSDDLCTPELGRSARDRILKNNGKPDADGNFTDARGEEAEEYTGGKHVCYDYKTVDPRFPVKWCTFDGKHSYNPSEDGKVWTTPTAWEFITQF
;
A
#
# COMPACT_ATOMS: atom_id res chain seq x y z
N MET A 1 -15.17 41.83 45.23
CA MET A 1 -14.05 42.10 44.29
C MET A 1 -12.91 41.15 44.62
N LYS A 2 -12.75 40.05 43.92
CA LYS A 2 -11.52 39.24 43.89
C LYS A 2 -11.36 38.72 42.44
N ARG A 3 -10.38 39.27 41.72
CA ARG A 3 -10.00 38.85 40.40
C ARG A 3 -9.19 37.51 40.50
N ALA A 4 -9.66 36.47 39.89
CA ALA A 4 -8.89 35.25 39.68
C ALA A 4 -8.12 35.38 38.36
N ILE A 5 -6.80 35.32 38.45
CA ILE A 5 -5.87 35.29 37.32
C ILE A 5 -5.74 33.80 36.89
N PHE A 6 -6.26 33.47 35.70
CA PHE A 6 -6.00 32.19 35.08
C PHE A 6 -4.66 32.26 34.35
N SER A 7 -3.67 31.53 34.88
CA SER A 7 -2.40 31.29 34.23
C SER A 7 -2.58 30.17 33.25
N MET A 8 -2.55 30.47 31.94
CA MET A 8 -2.46 29.45 30.87
C MET A 8 -1.02 28.91 30.81
N LEU A 9 -0.86 27.67 31.21
CA LEU A 9 0.39 26.92 31.05
C LEU A 9 0.42 26.40 29.63
N SER A 10 1.15 27.07 28.74
CA SER A 10 1.42 26.60 27.39
C SER A 10 2.43 25.47 27.43
N VAL A 11 1.97 24.25 27.23
CA VAL A 11 2.86 23.10 27.01
C VAL A 11 3.41 23.20 25.60
N VAL A 12 4.66 23.61 25.47
CA VAL A 12 5.41 23.57 24.22
C VAL A 12 5.90 22.11 24.02
N LEU A 13 5.25 21.38 23.14
CA LEU A 13 5.71 20.08 22.68
C LEU A 13 6.94 20.33 21.78
N ALA A 14 8.14 20.21 22.35
CA ALA A 14 9.37 20.23 21.57
C ALA A 14 9.49 18.89 20.83
N THR A 15 9.16 18.88 19.54
CA THR A 15 9.58 17.81 18.63
C THR A 15 11.09 17.90 18.45
N ALA A 16 11.83 17.03 19.10
CA ALA A 16 13.26 16.86 18.89
C ALA A 16 13.47 16.32 17.47
N PHE A 17 13.88 17.16 16.54
CA PHE A 17 14.53 16.72 15.32
C PHE A 17 15.89 16.15 15.75
N SER A 18 16.07 14.84 15.70
CA SER A 18 17.38 14.23 15.83
C SER A 18 18.19 14.61 14.58
N ALA A 19 19.31 15.30 14.77
CA ALA A 19 20.29 15.47 13.71
C ALA A 19 20.74 14.06 13.27
N ALA A 20 20.64 13.78 11.97
CA ALA A 20 21.13 12.54 11.42
C ALA A 20 22.65 12.52 11.60
N SER A 21 23.18 11.58 12.39
CA SER A 21 24.64 11.40 12.54
C SER A 21 25.20 10.77 11.26
N ALA A 22 26.40 11.18 10.87
CA ALA A 22 27.16 10.55 9.79
C ALA A 22 27.30 9.05 10.04
N PHE A 23 27.25 8.26 9.00
CA PHE A 23 27.54 6.84 9.05
C PHE A 23 28.09 6.31 7.73
N THR A 24 28.78 5.19 7.78
CA THR A 24 29.21 4.43 6.61
C THR A 24 28.91 2.95 6.82
N LEU A 25 27.83 2.48 6.20
CA LEU A 25 27.46 1.08 6.19
C LEU A 25 27.93 0.46 4.87
N THR A 26 28.82 -0.50 4.97
CA THR A 26 29.29 -1.29 3.82
C THR A 26 28.87 -2.74 3.96
N GLY A 27 28.85 -3.46 2.86
CA GLY A 27 28.58 -4.88 2.95
C GLY A 27 28.58 -5.60 1.61
N THR A 28 28.31 -6.90 1.70
CA THR A 28 28.20 -7.78 0.54
C THR A 28 26.92 -8.60 0.65
N VAL A 29 26.22 -8.74 -0.47
CA VAL A 29 25.05 -9.60 -0.60
C VAL A 29 25.43 -10.81 -1.45
N THR A 30 25.24 -12.01 -0.89
CA THR A 30 25.53 -13.29 -1.56
C THR A 30 24.32 -14.21 -1.55
N ASP A 31 24.32 -15.23 -2.40
CA ASP A 31 23.40 -16.36 -2.29
C ASP A 31 23.96 -17.43 -1.31
N GLU A 32 23.20 -18.52 -1.12
CA GLU A 32 23.60 -19.64 -0.24
C GLU A 32 24.84 -20.43 -0.75
N SER A 33 25.23 -20.22 -2.00
CA SER A 33 26.46 -20.78 -2.61
C SER A 33 27.64 -19.78 -2.59
N ASN A 34 27.49 -18.66 -1.86
CA ASN A 34 28.44 -17.56 -1.80
C ASN A 34 28.66 -16.82 -3.12
N ASN A 35 27.77 -16.97 -4.12
CA ASN A 35 27.85 -16.15 -5.34
C ASN A 35 27.33 -14.74 -5.04
N PRO A 36 27.95 -13.69 -5.61
CA PRO A 36 27.49 -12.33 -5.42
C PRO A 36 26.11 -12.10 -6.05
N VAL A 37 25.21 -11.40 -5.33
CA VAL A 37 23.90 -11.00 -5.83
C VAL A 37 23.97 -9.54 -6.28
N SER A 38 23.98 -9.34 -7.60
CA SER A 38 24.02 -8.03 -8.24
C SER A 38 22.63 -7.40 -8.31
N GLY A 39 22.54 -6.06 -8.18
CA GLY A 39 21.28 -5.32 -8.33
C GLY A 39 20.28 -5.52 -7.19
N ALA A 40 20.69 -6.14 -6.07
CA ALA A 40 19.84 -6.23 -4.89
C ALA A 40 19.59 -4.84 -4.29
N LEU A 41 18.33 -4.50 -4.03
CA LEU A 41 17.96 -3.29 -3.30
C LEU A 41 18.33 -3.46 -1.82
N VAL A 42 19.12 -2.54 -1.30
CA VAL A 42 19.53 -2.48 0.11
C VAL A 42 18.95 -1.19 0.70
N LYS A 43 18.11 -1.29 1.73
CA LYS A 43 17.38 -0.14 2.29
C LYS A 43 17.38 -0.16 3.82
N LEU A 44 17.65 0.98 4.44
CA LEU A 44 17.42 1.23 5.87
C LEU A 44 15.96 1.59 6.11
N LEU A 45 15.27 0.84 6.97
CA LEU A 45 13.81 0.96 7.13
C LEU A 45 13.41 2.18 7.94
N VAL A 46 14.19 2.58 8.93
CA VAL A 46 13.90 3.75 9.79
C VAL A 46 14.36 5.04 9.10
N ARG A 47 15.58 5.06 8.56
CA ARG A 47 16.15 6.25 7.91
C ARG A 47 15.69 6.45 6.48
N GLY A 48 15.38 5.38 5.76
CA GLY A 48 14.90 5.42 4.38
C GLY A 48 15.98 5.43 3.30
N ASP A 49 17.26 5.52 3.68
CA ASP A 49 18.39 5.49 2.75
C ASP A 49 18.45 4.15 2.02
N SER A 50 18.77 4.16 0.73
CA SER A 50 18.82 2.96 -0.09
C SER A 50 19.88 3.03 -1.18
N THR A 51 20.39 1.86 -1.58
CA THR A 51 21.32 1.66 -2.69
C THR A 51 21.06 0.30 -3.35
N ALA A 52 21.72 0.05 -4.48
CA ALA A 52 21.72 -1.27 -5.10
C ALA A 52 23.13 -1.89 -5.03
N THR A 53 23.18 -3.22 -4.94
CA THR A 53 24.48 -3.91 -4.98
C THR A 53 25.14 -3.83 -6.37
N SER A 54 26.46 -3.72 -6.37
CA SER A 54 27.30 -3.78 -7.56
C SER A 54 27.28 -5.17 -8.22
N GLN A 55 27.96 -5.31 -9.36
CA GLN A 55 28.14 -6.62 -10.02
C GLN A 55 28.80 -7.68 -9.11
N ASN A 56 29.63 -7.24 -8.16
CA ASN A 56 30.31 -8.10 -7.19
C ASN A 56 29.49 -8.28 -5.89
N GLY A 57 28.22 -7.90 -5.88
CA GLY A 57 27.35 -8.00 -4.71
C GLY A 57 27.65 -6.99 -3.59
N THR A 58 28.61 -6.08 -3.76
CA THR A 58 28.98 -5.10 -2.73
C THR A 58 28.05 -3.89 -2.73
N PHE A 59 27.85 -3.30 -1.57
CA PHE A 59 27.12 -2.04 -1.41
C PHE A 59 27.78 -1.10 -0.41
N THR A 60 27.47 0.19 -0.54
CA THR A 60 27.81 1.22 0.43
C THR A 60 26.60 2.14 0.59
N LEU A 61 26.16 2.33 1.83
CA LEU A 61 25.27 3.39 2.25
C LEU A 61 26.09 4.35 3.11
N HIS A 62 26.18 5.59 2.67
CA HIS A 62 26.96 6.61 3.34
C HIS A 62 26.13 7.87 3.52
N GLN A 63 26.15 8.41 4.71
CA GLN A 63 25.62 9.74 5.01
C GLN A 63 26.71 10.54 5.66
N GLU A 64 27.06 11.66 5.03
CA GLU A 64 28.03 12.60 5.59
C GLU A 64 27.41 13.39 6.75
N ASP A 65 28.23 13.76 7.72
CA ASP A 65 27.80 14.72 8.74
C ASP A 65 27.38 16.02 8.05
N GLN A 66 26.14 16.42 8.25
CA GLN A 66 25.61 17.68 7.68
C GLN A 66 26.30 18.94 8.25
N THR A 67 27.37 18.75 9.00
CA THR A 67 28.20 19.85 9.55
C THR A 67 29.31 20.33 8.62
N SER A 68 29.60 19.61 7.53
CA SER A 68 30.58 20.04 6.52
C SER A 68 30.00 19.97 5.10
N LEU A 69 29.45 21.07 4.65
CA LEU A 69 29.16 21.26 3.23
C LEU A 69 30.47 21.28 2.44
N PRO A 70 30.53 20.66 1.24
CA PRO A 70 31.67 20.81 0.35
C PRO A 70 31.93 22.31 0.12
N SER A 71 33.13 22.73 0.38
CA SER A 71 33.55 24.13 0.16
C SER A 71 33.37 24.53 -1.30
N GLY A 72 32.28 25.23 -1.61
CA GLY A 72 32.06 25.77 -2.94
C GLY A 72 30.62 26.07 -3.34
N HIS A 73 29.58 25.44 -2.78
CA HIS A 73 28.27 25.45 -3.44
C HIS A 73 27.16 25.82 -2.54
N PHE A 74 26.85 26.44 -1.77
CA PHE A 74 25.72 26.89 -0.92
C PHE A 74 26.14 27.00 0.54
N LYS A 75 26.19 28.20 1.07
CA LYS A 75 26.41 28.42 2.50
C LYS A 75 25.06 28.58 3.19
N PRO A 76 24.76 27.76 4.22
CA PRO A 76 23.58 27.99 5.07
C PRO A 76 23.61 29.42 5.62
N GLY A 77 22.48 30.12 5.58
CA GLY A 77 22.34 31.50 6.08
C GLY A 77 22.27 32.57 4.99
N HIS A 78 22.23 32.20 3.72
CA HIS A 78 22.07 33.13 2.59
C HIS A 78 20.64 33.19 2.04
N ILE A 79 19.68 32.47 2.62
CA ILE A 79 18.27 32.65 2.29
C ILE A 79 17.68 33.69 3.23
N SER A 80 17.09 34.71 2.65
CA SER A 80 16.37 35.74 3.42
C SER A 80 15.05 36.07 2.73
N ILE A 81 14.07 36.46 3.52
CA ILE A 81 12.80 37.00 3.03
C ILE A 81 12.71 38.43 3.46
N THR A 82 12.65 39.33 2.48
CA THR A 82 12.51 40.75 2.68
C THR A 82 11.43 41.29 1.76
N ASP A 83 10.47 42.00 2.32
CA ASP A 83 9.35 42.63 1.58
C ASP A 83 8.60 41.64 0.63
N GLY A 84 8.38 40.41 1.11
CA GLY A 84 7.67 39.37 0.32
C GLY A 84 8.48 38.75 -0.81
N VAL A 85 9.79 38.99 -0.85
CA VAL A 85 10.70 38.40 -1.80
C VAL A 85 11.67 37.46 -1.08
N LEU A 86 11.73 36.21 -1.53
CA LEU A 86 12.74 35.24 -1.12
C LEU A 86 14.02 35.50 -1.94
N HIS A 87 15.12 35.79 -1.26
CA HIS A 87 16.44 35.98 -1.83
C HIS A 87 17.33 34.79 -1.50
N PHE A 88 18.09 34.32 -2.47
CA PHE A 88 19.14 33.34 -2.27
C PHE A 88 20.35 33.63 -3.17
N ALA A 89 21.53 33.31 -2.65
CA ALA A 89 22.79 33.46 -3.39
C ALA A 89 23.29 32.08 -3.78
N GLN A 90 23.71 31.93 -5.05
CA GLN A 90 24.32 30.71 -5.56
C GLN A 90 25.48 31.06 -6.50
N SER A 91 26.54 30.26 -6.45
CA SER A 91 27.58 30.25 -7.47
C SER A 91 27.19 29.33 -8.63
N THR A 92 27.17 29.88 -9.80
CA THR A 92 26.86 29.40 -11.15
C THR A 92 26.67 27.90 -11.44
N GLY A 93 25.61 27.57 -12.21
CA GLY A 93 25.54 26.42 -13.10
C GLY A 93 24.55 25.29 -12.68
N THR A 94 24.12 25.24 -11.44
CA THR A 94 23.17 24.21 -10.98
C THR A 94 21.76 24.79 -10.87
N PRO A 95 20.71 24.10 -11.35
CA PRO A 95 19.35 24.59 -11.18
C PRO A 95 18.94 24.64 -9.70
N VAL A 96 18.23 25.71 -9.35
CA VAL A 96 17.64 25.94 -8.01
C VAL A 96 16.15 25.69 -8.10
N GLN A 97 15.65 24.75 -7.33
CA GLN A 97 14.23 24.50 -7.19
C GLN A 97 13.70 25.16 -5.91
N VAL A 98 12.71 26.03 -6.06
CA VAL A 98 12.05 26.71 -4.93
C VAL A 98 10.61 26.26 -4.86
N GLY A 99 10.22 25.66 -3.73
CA GLY A 99 8.85 25.27 -3.42
C GLY A 99 8.36 25.98 -2.17
N ILE A 100 7.16 26.57 -2.23
CA ILE A 100 6.49 27.16 -1.08
C ILE A 100 5.31 26.27 -0.69
N PHE A 101 5.21 25.97 0.59
CA PHE A 101 4.20 25.07 1.13
C PHE A 101 3.41 25.74 2.26
N ASP A 102 2.11 25.49 2.32
CA ASP A 102 1.26 25.86 3.45
C ASP A 102 1.47 24.94 4.66
N MET A 103 0.80 25.19 5.76
CA MET A 103 0.91 24.37 6.99
C MET A 103 0.28 22.97 6.85
N MET A 104 -0.51 22.73 5.81
CA MET A 104 -1.07 21.41 5.47
C MET A 104 -0.17 20.62 4.53
N GLY A 105 0.95 21.22 4.08
CA GLY A 105 1.91 20.60 3.17
C GLY A 105 1.55 20.73 1.69
N ASN A 106 0.53 21.51 1.33
CA ASN A 106 0.19 21.78 -0.07
C ASN A 106 1.20 22.77 -0.65
N GLN A 107 1.68 22.48 -1.87
CA GLN A 107 2.58 23.36 -2.59
C GLN A 107 1.80 24.50 -3.24
N VAL A 108 2.03 25.73 -2.80
CA VAL A 108 1.34 26.93 -3.28
C VAL A 108 2.13 27.73 -4.32
N LEU A 109 3.44 27.50 -4.40
CA LEU A 109 4.32 28.07 -5.43
C LEU A 109 5.45 27.09 -5.74
N SER A 110 5.80 26.98 -7.02
CA SER A 110 6.98 26.22 -7.49
C SER A 110 7.68 26.99 -8.59
N GLN A 111 9.01 27.17 -8.46
CA GLN A 111 9.84 27.79 -9.49
C GLN A 111 11.18 27.07 -9.61
N GLU A 112 11.69 26.98 -10.82
CA GLU A 112 13.05 26.52 -11.12
C GLU A 112 13.85 27.69 -11.72
N LEU A 113 15.02 27.96 -11.18
CA LEU A 113 15.87 29.11 -11.50
C LEU A 113 17.30 28.67 -11.72
N PHE A 114 18.06 29.46 -12.45
CA PHE A 114 19.50 29.25 -12.65
C PHE A 114 20.29 30.45 -12.12
N GLY A 115 21.31 30.20 -11.31
CA GLY A 115 22.12 31.25 -10.68
C GLY A 115 21.49 31.83 -9.40
N SER A 116 22.03 32.95 -8.88
CA SER A 116 21.45 33.68 -7.78
C SER A 116 20.08 34.24 -8.16
N GLY A 117 19.08 34.08 -7.30
CA GLY A 117 17.70 34.36 -7.66
C GLY A 117 16.88 35.06 -6.61
N ARG A 118 15.74 35.52 -7.08
CA ARG A 118 14.67 36.11 -6.30
C ARG A 118 13.36 35.43 -6.67
N VAL A 119 12.56 35.08 -5.68
CA VAL A 119 11.20 34.57 -5.88
C VAL A 119 10.24 35.51 -5.16
N ASP A 120 9.32 36.13 -5.90
CA ASP A 120 8.26 36.91 -5.33
C ASP A 120 7.19 36.00 -4.75
N LEU A 121 7.12 35.90 -3.44
CA LEU A 121 6.20 35.02 -2.70
C LEU A 121 4.73 35.40 -2.93
N ARG A 122 4.44 36.65 -3.26
CA ARG A 122 3.07 37.16 -3.52
C ARG A 122 2.43 36.52 -4.74
N GLN A 123 3.20 35.90 -5.64
CA GLN A 123 2.69 35.21 -6.81
C GLN A 123 1.94 33.91 -6.47
N GLY A 124 2.21 33.31 -5.31
CA GLY A 124 1.56 32.06 -4.89
C GLY A 124 1.00 32.10 -3.48
N VAL A 125 1.49 33.01 -2.62
CA VAL A 125 1.05 33.17 -1.23
C VAL A 125 0.07 34.33 -1.13
N THR A 126 -1.21 34.03 -1.34
CA THR A 126 -2.29 35.02 -1.38
C THR A 126 -3.10 35.09 -0.09
N SER A 127 -2.92 34.15 0.83
CA SER A 127 -3.69 34.05 2.06
C SER A 127 -2.84 34.34 3.29
N GLN A 128 -3.47 34.88 4.33
CA GLN A 128 -2.84 35.04 5.64
C GLN A 128 -2.52 33.65 6.22
N GLY A 129 -1.31 33.46 6.77
CA GLY A 129 -0.92 32.18 7.38
C GLY A 129 0.58 32.03 7.58
N SER A 130 0.93 30.82 7.98
CA SER A 130 2.32 30.37 8.11
C SER A 130 2.68 29.46 6.93
N TYR A 131 3.88 29.61 6.42
CA TYR A 131 4.36 28.90 5.24
C TYR A 131 5.80 28.44 5.43
N SER A 132 6.24 27.46 4.63
CA SER A 132 7.63 27.06 4.54
C SER A 132 8.13 27.20 3.10
N ALA A 133 9.28 27.85 2.95
CA ALA A 133 10.02 27.95 1.69
C ALA A 133 11.12 26.91 1.69
N LYS A 134 11.09 26.00 0.72
CA LYS A 134 12.10 24.94 0.50
C LYS A 134 12.91 25.30 -0.74
N VAL A 135 14.21 25.52 -0.57
CA VAL A 135 15.15 25.81 -1.65
C VAL A 135 16.09 24.61 -1.81
N ARG A 136 16.11 24.04 -3.00
CA ARG A 136 16.96 22.89 -3.34
C ARG A 136 17.98 23.28 -4.40
N VAL A 137 19.24 22.92 -4.16
CA VAL A 137 20.34 23.07 -5.11
C VAL A 137 21.12 21.75 -5.16
N GLY A 138 20.93 20.97 -6.23
CA GLY A 138 21.45 19.61 -6.29
C GLY A 138 20.90 18.74 -5.17
N SER A 139 21.77 18.20 -4.33
CA SER A 139 21.39 17.42 -3.12
C SER A 139 21.13 18.27 -1.88
N ALA A 140 21.57 19.55 -1.86
CA ALA A 140 21.39 20.44 -0.73
C ALA A 140 19.97 21.01 -0.69
N VAL A 141 19.35 21.02 0.51
CA VAL A 141 18.02 21.58 0.76
C VAL A 141 18.06 22.48 1.98
N GLU A 142 17.54 23.69 1.84
CA GLU A 142 17.33 24.60 2.96
C GLU A 142 15.85 24.95 3.08
N VAL A 143 15.36 25.06 4.30
CA VAL A 143 13.95 25.39 4.59
C VAL A 143 13.89 26.60 5.50
N VAL A 144 13.14 27.62 5.09
CA VAL A 144 12.88 28.83 5.87
C VAL A 144 11.37 28.93 6.13
N GLN A 145 11.00 29.07 7.40
CA GLN A 145 9.62 29.36 7.78
C GLN A 145 9.34 30.85 7.80
N PHE A 146 8.17 31.24 7.34
CA PHE A 146 7.72 32.62 7.36
C PHE A 146 6.21 32.71 7.60
N THR A 147 5.78 33.87 8.05
CA THR A 147 4.35 34.20 8.21
C THR A 147 4.01 35.41 7.37
N THR A 148 2.75 35.46 6.94
CA THR A 148 2.22 36.65 6.25
C THR A 148 0.81 36.98 6.72
N ASN A 149 0.47 38.26 6.70
CA ASN A 149 -0.91 38.75 6.87
C ASN A 149 -1.56 39.12 5.52
N GLY A 150 -0.94 38.69 4.38
CA GLY A 150 -1.36 39.01 3.02
C GLY A 150 -0.61 40.20 2.39
N THR A 151 0.00 41.08 3.21
CA THR A 151 0.78 42.24 2.76
C THR A 151 2.19 42.30 3.32
N LEU A 152 2.37 41.87 4.56
CA LEU A 152 3.66 41.84 5.24
C LEU A 152 4.12 40.39 5.39
N PHE A 153 5.39 40.15 5.09
CA PHE A 153 6.06 38.83 5.21
C PHE A 153 7.13 38.95 6.31
N SER A 154 7.10 38.05 7.25
CA SER A 154 8.04 38.01 8.38
C SER A 154 8.66 36.64 8.50
N SER A 155 9.99 36.55 8.38
CA SER A 155 10.73 35.29 8.58
C SER A 155 11.39 35.30 9.96
N ALA A 156 11.25 34.19 10.70
CA ALA A 156 12.00 33.97 11.94
C ALA A 156 13.34 33.31 11.57
N VAL A 157 14.39 34.11 11.43
CA VAL A 157 15.74 33.59 11.35
C VAL A 157 16.21 33.21 12.74
N ARG A 158 16.18 31.93 13.09
CA ARG A 158 16.80 31.42 14.32
C ARG A 158 18.29 31.25 14.07
N GLN A 159 19.11 32.20 14.52
CA GLN A 159 20.55 31.96 14.66
C GLN A 159 20.76 30.94 15.79
N GLU A 160 21.05 29.72 15.45
CA GLU A 160 21.56 28.75 16.42
C GLU A 160 23.02 29.08 16.75
N ARG A 161 23.25 29.58 17.95
CA ARG A 161 24.59 29.64 18.56
C ARG A 161 25.04 28.19 18.76
N GLY A 162 26.18 27.85 18.16
CA GLY A 162 26.76 26.52 18.23
C GLY A 162 26.96 26.01 19.66
N HIS A 163 26.20 24.99 19.98
CA HIS A 163 26.53 24.08 21.06
C HIS A 163 27.30 22.93 20.39
N LYS A 164 28.50 22.64 20.90
CA LYS A 164 29.23 21.40 20.56
C LYS A 164 28.32 20.24 20.97
N ALA A 165 27.60 19.68 20.00
CA ALA A 165 26.92 18.42 20.18
C ALA A 165 28.00 17.35 20.35
N LEU A 166 28.01 16.68 21.50
CA LEU A 166 28.70 15.42 21.67
C LEU A 166 28.14 14.47 20.59
N LEU A 167 29.02 13.97 19.73
CA LEU A 167 28.69 12.99 18.72
C LEU A 167 28.07 11.77 19.41
N LYS A 168 26.75 11.64 19.28
CA LYS A 168 26.04 10.44 19.70
C LYS A 168 26.25 9.42 18.58
N ALA A 169 26.73 8.23 18.93
CA ALA A 169 26.87 7.14 17.96
C ALA A 169 25.55 6.94 17.19
N ALA A 170 25.64 6.61 15.91
CA ALA A 170 24.47 6.39 15.07
C ALA A 170 23.58 5.31 15.72
N GLU A 171 22.34 5.66 16.01
CA GLU A 171 21.36 4.70 16.55
C GLU A 171 21.13 3.59 15.52
N GLY A 172 20.85 2.36 16.00
CA GLY A 172 20.62 1.21 15.15
C GLY A 172 19.42 1.37 14.21
N ASP A 173 19.41 0.59 13.15
CA ASP A 173 18.34 0.53 12.15
C ASP A 173 18.08 -0.93 11.74
N THR A 174 17.15 -1.16 10.84
CA THR A 174 16.94 -2.47 10.22
C THR A 174 17.23 -2.36 8.73
N LEU A 175 18.19 -3.16 8.26
CA LEU A 175 18.51 -3.27 6.85
C LEU A 175 17.56 -4.26 6.19
N LEU A 176 16.85 -3.82 5.17
CA LEU A 176 16.07 -4.66 4.27
C LEU A 176 16.87 -4.88 2.99
N VAL A 177 17.03 -6.14 2.59
CA VAL A 177 17.67 -6.52 1.31
C VAL A 177 16.67 -7.32 0.48
N VAL A 178 16.45 -6.87 -0.76
CA VAL A 178 15.51 -7.49 -1.71
C VAL A 178 16.18 -7.68 -3.05
N ALA A 179 16.09 -8.88 -3.62
CA ALA A 179 16.57 -9.17 -4.97
C ALA A 179 15.59 -10.09 -5.70
N THR A 180 15.47 -9.92 -7.02
CA THR A 180 14.64 -10.79 -7.85
C THR A 180 15.11 -12.24 -7.77
N GLY A 181 14.19 -13.16 -7.49
CA GLY A 181 14.49 -14.59 -7.35
C GLY A 181 15.04 -15.01 -5.99
N PHE A 182 14.96 -14.14 -4.98
CA PHE A 182 15.36 -14.42 -3.60
C PHE A 182 14.30 -13.98 -2.60
N ASP A 183 14.26 -14.63 -1.46
CA ASP A 183 13.51 -14.16 -0.28
C ASP A 183 14.14 -12.89 0.26
N SER A 184 13.31 -11.94 0.68
CA SER A 184 13.81 -10.72 1.33
C SER A 184 14.45 -11.03 2.67
N SER A 185 15.54 -10.34 3.00
CA SER A 185 16.23 -10.48 4.28
C SER A 185 16.14 -9.17 5.08
N LYS A 186 15.87 -9.28 6.38
CA LYS A 186 15.91 -8.16 7.33
C LYS A 186 17.00 -8.41 8.36
N VAL A 187 17.92 -7.47 8.53
CA VAL A 187 19.05 -7.55 9.47
C VAL A 187 18.96 -6.36 10.41
N ALA A 188 18.84 -6.63 11.71
CA ALA A 188 18.90 -5.57 12.71
C ALA A 188 20.35 -5.10 12.87
N LEU A 189 20.57 -3.80 12.76
CA LEU A 189 21.88 -3.15 12.88
C LEU A 189 21.90 -2.36 14.19
N PRO A 190 22.69 -2.74 15.17
CA PRO A 190 22.81 -1.98 16.43
C PRO A 190 23.55 -0.66 16.23
N ASN A 191 24.38 -0.55 15.19
CA ASN A 191 25.00 0.68 14.72
C ASN A 191 25.15 0.63 13.19
N LEU A 192 25.38 1.78 12.55
CA LEU A 192 25.46 1.91 11.10
C LEU A 192 26.89 2.06 10.57
N ASP A 193 27.88 2.24 11.44
CA ASP A 193 29.30 2.23 11.05
C ASP A 193 29.84 0.79 11.14
N THR A 194 29.46 -0.02 10.16
CA THR A 194 29.80 -1.44 10.16
C THR A 194 29.91 -2.00 8.75
N ASN A 195 30.52 -3.18 8.66
CA ASN A 195 30.56 -3.97 7.45
C ASN A 195 29.82 -5.29 7.69
N ILE A 196 28.89 -5.64 6.82
CA ILE A 196 28.06 -6.83 6.99
C ILE A 196 28.01 -7.68 5.71
N THR A 197 27.80 -8.98 5.91
CA THR A 197 27.43 -9.89 4.81
C THR A 197 25.99 -10.33 5.00
N VAL A 198 25.19 -10.19 3.95
CA VAL A 198 23.81 -10.66 3.93
C VAL A 198 23.71 -11.79 2.93
N THR A 199 23.33 -12.98 3.40
CA THR A 199 23.05 -14.12 2.51
C THR A 199 21.56 -14.17 2.22
N LEU A 200 21.21 -14.03 0.95
CA LEU A 200 19.85 -14.21 0.46
C LEU A 200 19.60 -15.69 0.13
N LYS A 201 18.45 -16.17 0.54
CA LYS A 201 18.01 -17.53 0.22
C LYS A 201 17.17 -17.50 -1.03
N LYS A 202 17.38 -18.45 -1.91
CA LYS A 202 16.38 -18.72 -2.95
C LYS A 202 15.14 -19.27 -2.29
N PRO A 203 13.94 -18.85 -2.73
CA PRO A 203 12.71 -19.47 -2.25
C PRO A 203 12.84 -20.98 -2.34
N GLN A 204 12.75 -21.64 -1.20
CA GLN A 204 12.82 -23.10 -1.19
C GLN A 204 11.51 -23.61 -1.78
N ALA A 205 11.57 -24.26 -2.93
CA ALA A 205 10.43 -24.98 -3.44
C ALA A 205 9.94 -25.93 -2.33
N PRO A 206 8.63 -26.00 -2.05
CA PRO A 206 8.11 -26.87 -1.01
C PRO A 206 8.59 -28.30 -1.29
N THR A 207 9.34 -28.87 -0.37
CA THR A 207 10.01 -30.18 -0.49
C THR A 207 9.06 -31.36 -0.37
N THR A 208 7.76 -31.15 -0.44
CA THR A 208 6.75 -32.20 -0.49
C THR A 208 5.93 -32.03 -1.75
N THR A 209 5.98 -33.05 -2.61
CA THR A 209 5.07 -33.28 -3.74
C THR A 209 3.65 -33.59 -3.25
N GLN A 210 3.09 -32.72 -2.42
CA GLN A 210 1.71 -32.82 -2.01
C GLN A 210 0.86 -32.14 -3.09
N THR A 211 0.16 -32.93 -3.87
CA THR A 211 -0.75 -32.45 -4.92
C THR A 211 -1.99 -31.92 -4.23
N TYR A 212 -2.04 -30.61 -4.00
CA TYR A 212 -3.29 -29.96 -3.58
C TYR A 212 -4.24 -29.88 -4.78
N ALA A 213 -5.53 -29.98 -4.51
CA ALA A 213 -6.59 -29.85 -5.52
C ALA A 213 -6.83 -28.38 -5.95
N PHE A 214 -5.76 -27.58 -6.06
CA PHE A 214 -5.85 -26.20 -6.54
C PHE A 214 -5.66 -26.17 -8.06
N GLY A 215 -6.47 -25.37 -8.73
CA GLY A 215 -6.32 -25.11 -10.14
C GLY A 215 -5.20 -24.12 -10.50
N TYR A 216 -4.49 -23.59 -9.51
CA TYR A 216 -3.38 -22.64 -9.64
C TYR A 216 -2.11 -23.17 -8.95
N GLY A 217 -0.96 -22.71 -9.42
CA GLY A 217 0.32 -23.02 -8.80
C GLY A 217 0.47 -22.30 -7.44
N ILE A 218 1.16 -22.94 -6.50
CA ILE A 218 1.54 -22.34 -5.22
C ILE A 218 3.06 -22.19 -5.23
N GLY A 219 3.54 -21.09 -5.70
CA GLY A 219 4.98 -20.82 -5.81
C GLY A 219 5.21 -19.39 -6.30
N ASN A 220 6.47 -19.05 -6.46
CA ASN A 220 6.86 -17.72 -6.94
C ASN A 220 6.80 -17.60 -8.47
N GLU A 221 6.75 -18.72 -9.19
CA GLU A 221 6.67 -18.72 -10.65
C GLU A 221 5.24 -18.43 -11.11
N PRO A 222 5.07 -17.48 -12.05
CA PRO A 222 3.77 -17.22 -12.65
C PRO A 222 3.20 -18.47 -13.36
N THR A 223 1.89 -18.64 -13.31
CA THR A 223 1.17 -19.68 -14.05
C THR A 223 0.40 -19.02 -15.21
N PRO A 224 0.97 -19.01 -16.44
CA PRO A 224 0.36 -18.32 -17.57
C PRO A 224 -0.99 -18.92 -17.98
N SER A 225 -1.96 -18.04 -18.23
CA SER A 225 -3.26 -18.42 -18.78
C SER A 225 -3.18 -18.77 -20.28
N LYS A 226 -4.25 -19.36 -20.82
CA LYS A 226 -4.37 -19.68 -22.25
C LYS A 226 -4.41 -18.45 -23.18
N GLY A 227 -4.65 -17.27 -22.62
CA GLY A 227 -4.65 -15.99 -23.35
C GLY A 227 -3.26 -15.42 -23.58
N CYS A 228 -2.22 -15.95 -22.91
CA CYS A 228 -0.84 -15.50 -23.14
C CYS A 228 -0.40 -15.76 -24.59
N GLY A 229 0.21 -14.76 -25.20
CA GLY A 229 0.61 -14.74 -26.60
C GLY A 229 -0.47 -14.26 -27.58
N LYS A 230 -1.73 -14.17 -27.18
CA LYS A 230 -2.83 -13.67 -28.03
C LYS A 230 -2.90 -12.15 -28.00
N ASP A 231 -3.28 -11.55 -29.13
CA ASP A 231 -3.57 -10.12 -29.19
C ASP A 231 -4.83 -9.82 -28.40
N ASN A 232 -4.78 -8.76 -27.60
CA ASN A 232 -5.95 -8.31 -26.86
C ASN A 232 -6.97 -7.70 -27.82
N THR A 233 -8.20 -8.19 -27.79
CA THR A 233 -9.35 -7.68 -28.54
C THR A 233 -10.42 -7.10 -27.62
N LEU A 234 -10.25 -7.17 -26.31
CA LEU A 234 -11.22 -6.69 -25.34
C LEU A 234 -11.15 -5.15 -25.23
N LYS A 235 -12.30 -4.53 -25.12
CA LYS A 235 -12.44 -3.08 -24.87
C LYS A 235 -12.36 -2.81 -23.36
N ASP A 236 -12.07 -1.58 -23.00
CA ASP A 236 -12.08 -1.11 -21.60
C ASP A 236 -13.48 -1.17 -20.95
N ASN A 237 -14.53 -1.15 -21.79
CA ASN A 237 -15.92 -1.34 -21.37
C ASN A 237 -16.62 -2.25 -22.39
N PHE A 238 -17.27 -3.30 -21.90
CA PHE A 238 -18.05 -4.23 -22.70
C PHE A 238 -19.11 -4.94 -21.87
N THR A 239 -20.04 -5.64 -22.53
CA THR A 239 -21.05 -6.47 -21.90
C THR A 239 -20.63 -7.94 -21.99
N PHE A 240 -20.76 -8.66 -20.88
CA PHE A 240 -20.60 -10.12 -20.82
C PHE A 240 -21.90 -10.77 -20.37
N THR A 241 -22.41 -11.73 -21.14
CA THR A 241 -23.65 -12.43 -20.84
C THR A 241 -23.36 -13.78 -20.22
N SER A 242 -23.92 -14.05 -19.04
CA SER A 242 -23.85 -15.33 -18.34
C SER A 242 -25.22 -15.65 -17.72
N ALA A 243 -25.62 -16.91 -17.73
CA ALA A 243 -26.90 -17.38 -17.20
C ALA A 243 -28.14 -16.56 -17.68
N GLY A 244 -28.06 -15.95 -18.88
CA GLY A 244 -29.10 -15.09 -19.44
C GLY A 244 -29.13 -13.67 -18.88
N ILE A 245 -28.13 -13.26 -18.10
CA ILE A 245 -27.98 -11.93 -17.53
C ILE A 245 -26.83 -11.20 -18.22
N GLU A 246 -27.02 -9.95 -18.60
CA GLU A 246 -25.98 -9.10 -19.14
C GLU A 246 -25.29 -8.33 -18.00
N HIS A 247 -23.98 -8.46 -17.92
CA HIS A 247 -23.13 -7.75 -16.96
C HIS A 247 -22.28 -6.69 -17.69
N GLU A 248 -22.37 -5.45 -17.26
CA GLU A 248 -21.46 -4.39 -17.71
C GLU A 248 -20.09 -4.60 -17.08
N ILE A 249 -19.03 -4.63 -17.88
CA ILE A 249 -17.67 -4.89 -17.45
C ILE A 249 -16.79 -3.67 -17.69
N TYR A 250 -16.04 -3.26 -16.70
CA TYR A 250 -14.95 -2.29 -16.83
C TYR A 250 -13.61 -3.03 -16.65
N LEU A 251 -12.82 -3.03 -17.72
CA LEU A 251 -11.49 -3.64 -17.78
C LEU A 251 -10.43 -2.54 -17.80
N THR A 252 -9.40 -2.68 -16.98
CA THR A 252 -8.26 -1.78 -16.98
C THR A 252 -6.99 -2.62 -17.11
N LEU A 253 -6.36 -2.54 -18.26
CA LEU A 253 -5.11 -3.23 -18.53
C LEU A 253 -3.92 -2.46 -17.93
N PRO A 254 -2.79 -3.16 -17.68
CA PRO A 254 -1.54 -2.53 -17.33
C PRO A 254 -1.08 -1.51 -18.39
N GLU A 255 -0.38 -0.47 -17.92
CA GLU A 255 0.33 0.42 -18.82
C GLU A 255 1.37 -0.39 -19.60
N ASN A 256 1.38 -0.27 -20.93
CA ASN A 256 2.22 -1.07 -21.84
C ASN A 256 1.97 -2.59 -21.70
N TYR A 257 0.70 -3.01 -21.70
CA TYR A 257 0.32 -4.41 -21.65
C TYR A 257 1.09 -5.26 -22.68
N ASP A 258 1.80 -6.25 -22.17
CA ASP A 258 2.53 -7.23 -22.97
C ASP A 258 1.81 -8.60 -22.93
N LYS A 259 1.32 -9.05 -24.06
CA LYS A 259 0.61 -10.33 -24.18
C LYS A 259 1.45 -11.56 -23.81
N SER A 260 2.76 -11.44 -23.71
CA SER A 260 3.67 -12.54 -23.32
C SER A 260 3.94 -12.56 -21.81
N LYS A 261 3.62 -11.47 -21.07
CA LYS A 261 3.86 -11.35 -19.64
C LYS A 261 2.59 -11.72 -18.86
N PRO A 262 2.61 -12.76 -18.00
CA PRO A 262 1.48 -13.04 -17.13
C PRO A 262 1.29 -11.98 -16.06
N TYR A 263 0.09 -11.41 -15.96
CA TYR A 263 -0.26 -10.34 -15.03
C TYR A 263 -1.15 -10.83 -13.91
N ARG A 264 -0.96 -10.31 -12.70
CA ARG A 264 -1.94 -10.41 -11.61
C ARG A 264 -3.29 -9.92 -12.10
N LEU A 265 -4.38 -10.58 -11.66
CA LEU A 265 -5.76 -10.18 -11.95
C LEU A 265 -6.47 -9.82 -10.65
N VAL A 266 -7.04 -8.63 -10.56
CA VAL A 266 -7.81 -8.16 -9.40
C VAL A 266 -9.22 -7.78 -9.84
N PHE A 267 -10.21 -8.48 -9.29
CA PHE A 267 -11.62 -8.14 -9.40
C PHE A 267 -11.99 -7.09 -8.35
N GLY A 268 -12.66 -6.03 -8.75
CA GLY A 268 -13.29 -5.04 -7.86
C GLY A 268 -14.80 -5.22 -7.84
N MET A 269 -15.34 -5.80 -6.77
CA MET A 269 -16.78 -6.09 -6.62
C MET A 269 -17.48 -4.91 -5.95
N HIS A 270 -18.46 -4.27 -6.65
CA HIS A 270 -19.12 -3.07 -6.14
C HIS A 270 -20.14 -3.38 -5.03
N TYR A 271 -20.43 -2.37 -4.23
CA TYR A 271 -21.36 -2.40 -3.10
C TYR A 271 -22.78 -1.96 -3.50
N MET A 272 -23.73 -2.05 -2.57
CA MET A 272 -25.11 -1.58 -2.76
C MET A 272 -25.14 -0.09 -3.15
N GLY A 273 -25.88 0.23 -4.22
CA GLY A 273 -25.95 1.58 -4.77
C GLY A 273 -24.68 2.03 -5.51
N GLY A 274 -23.63 1.18 -5.56
CA GLY A 274 -22.45 1.36 -6.39
C GLY A 274 -22.64 0.79 -7.80
N SER A 275 -21.58 0.80 -8.59
CA SER A 275 -21.55 0.20 -9.93
C SER A 275 -20.12 -0.20 -10.30
N ALA A 276 -19.98 -1.08 -11.30
CA ALA A 276 -18.70 -1.41 -11.92
C ALA A 276 -17.94 -0.14 -12.35
N LYS A 277 -18.64 0.81 -12.97
CA LYS A 277 -18.07 2.10 -13.37
C LYS A 277 -17.48 2.87 -12.19
N ASN A 278 -18.21 2.97 -11.08
CA ASN A 278 -17.74 3.71 -9.91
C ASN A 278 -16.44 3.08 -9.35
N VAL A 279 -16.43 1.75 -9.21
CA VAL A 279 -15.24 1.03 -8.71
C VAL A 279 -14.05 1.21 -9.64
N ALA A 280 -14.24 1.08 -10.95
CA ALA A 280 -13.16 1.20 -11.92
C ALA A 280 -12.60 2.63 -12.04
N THR A 281 -13.47 3.64 -12.04
CA THR A 281 -13.07 5.01 -12.37
C THR A 281 -12.86 5.89 -11.13
N ARG A 282 -13.92 6.15 -10.37
CA ARG A 282 -13.87 7.08 -9.24
C ARG A 282 -13.09 6.51 -8.05
N GLU A 283 -13.26 5.24 -7.78
CA GLU A 283 -12.68 4.58 -6.61
C GLU A 283 -11.33 3.90 -6.92
N ALA A 284 -10.97 3.82 -8.21
CA ALA A 284 -9.72 3.19 -8.65
C ALA A 284 -9.48 1.82 -7.99
N TYR A 285 -10.54 0.98 -8.01
CA TYR A 285 -10.54 -0.35 -7.38
C TYR A 285 -10.19 -0.27 -5.87
N TYR A 286 -10.95 0.56 -5.14
CA TYR A 286 -10.72 0.83 -3.72
C TYR A 286 -9.34 1.45 -3.43
N GLY A 287 -8.81 2.20 -4.38
CA GLY A 287 -7.50 2.84 -4.31
C GLY A 287 -6.34 1.94 -4.69
N LEU A 288 -6.56 0.64 -4.93
CA LEU A 288 -5.48 -0.34 -5.22
C LEU A 288 -4.72 0.01 -6.50
N ARG A 289 -5.40 0.50 -7.55
CA ARG A 289 -4.75 0.89 -8.80
C ARG A 289 -3.75 2.04 -8.64
N ASN A 290 -3.88 2.82 -7.57
CA ASN A 290 -2.99 3.95 -7.28
C ASN A 290 -1.77 3.55 -6.44
N GLN A 291 -1.65 2.27 -6.07
CA GLN A 291 -0.50 1.78 -5.33
C GLN A 291 0.71 1.58 -6.25
N SER A 292 1.91 1.60 -5.66
CA SER A 292 3.16 1.44 -6.41
C SER A 292 3.20 0.11 -7.17
N GLY A 293 3.54 0.15 -8.45
CA GLY A 293 3.61 -1.01 -9.35
C GLY A 293 2.26 -1.60 -9.78
N ALA A 294 1.13 -1.03 -9.32
CA ALA A 294 -0.19 -1.56 -9.63
C ALA A 294 -0.55 -1.39 -11.11
N LYS A 295 -0.29 -0.22 -11.65
CA LYS A 295 -0.62 0.12 -13.04
C LYS A 295 0.20 -0.66 -14.06
N GLU A 296 1.41 -1.04 -13.71
CA GLU A 296 2.36 -1.72 -14.59
C GLU A 296 2.23 -3.25 -14.53
N ASN A 297 1.70 -3.79 -13.42
CA ASN A 297 1.79 -5.22 -13.14
C ASN A 297 0.45 -5.92 -12.84
N THR A 298 -0.67 -5.23 -13.00
CA THR A 298 -1.97 -5.79 -12.62
C THR A 298 -3.06 -5.44 -13.63
N ILE A 299 -3.78 -6.46 -14.06
CA ILE A 299 -5.06 -6.32 -14.76
C ILE A 299 -6.13 -6.10 -13.69
N PHE A 300 -6.88 -5.01 -13.81
CA PHE A 300 -8.02 -4.75 -12.95
C PHE A 300 -9.32 -4.92 -13.73
N VAL A 301 -10.32 -5.51 -13.12
CA VAL A 301 -11.63 -5.68 -13.71
C VAL A 301 -12.74 -5.42 -12.68
N ALA A 302 -13.74 -4.65 -13.05
CA ALA A 302 -14.92 -4.41 -12.25
C ALA A 302 -16.16 -4.86 -13.04
N PRO A 303 -16.79 -5.97 -12.66
CA PRO A 303 -18.07 -6.39 -13.21
C PRO A 303 -19.21 -5.71 -12.46
N HIS A 304 -20.32 -5.47 -13.16
CA HIS A 304 -21.58 -5.01 -12.55
C HIS A 304 -22.38 -6.22 -12.06
N GLY A 305 -22.60 -6.26 -10.75
CA GLY A 305 -23.44 -7.27 -10.13
C GLY A 305 -24.91 -7.01 -10.41
N TYR A 306 -25.66 -8.06 -10.59
CA TYR A 306 -27.08 -7.99 -10.88
C TYR A 306 -27.90 -8.48 -9.70
N THR A 307 -29.18 -8.10 -9.66
CA THR A 307 -30.14 -8.63 -8.71
C THR A 307 -31.45 -8.91 -9.41
N THR A 308 -32.06 -10.03 -9.05
CA THR A 308 -33.43 -10.38 -9.45
C THR A 308 -34.45 -10.07 -8.35
N GLU A 309 -33.99 -9.53 -7.22
CA GLU A 309 -34.88 -9.19 -6.14
C GLU A 309 -35.73 -7.98 -6.46
N LEU A 310 -37.01 -8.12 -6.21
CA LEU A 310 -37.96 -7.02 -6.26
C LEU A 310 -38.24 -6.53 -4.84
N ASN A 311 -38.26 -5.21 -4.65
CA ASN A 311 -38.74 -4.62 -3.41
C ASN A 311 -40.25 -4.84 -3.25
N ARG A 312 -40.83 -4.43 -2.10
CA ARG A 312 -42.24 -4.57 -1.80
C ARG A 312 -43.19 -3.87 -2.85
N ASN A 313 -42.65 -2.99 -3.69
CA ASN A 313 -43.38 -2.28 -4.72
C ASN A 313 -43.15 -2.88 -6.12
N GLY A 314 -42.53 -4.05 -6.23
CA GLY A 314 -42.25 -4.72 -7.50
C GLY A 314 -41.16 -4.06 -8.35
N LYS A 315 -40.30 -3.21 -7.74
CA LYS A 315 -39.10 -2.65 -8.40
C LYS A 315 -37.88 -3.45 -8.00
N GLU A 316 -36.95 -3.58 -8.94
CA GLU A 316 -35.62 -4.15 -8.68
C GLU A 316 -34.95 -3.44 -7.49
N THR A 317 -34.31 -4.21 -6.64
CA THR A 317 -33.53 -3.65 -5.54
C THR A 317 -32.16 -3.26 -6.02
N GLU A 318 -31.51 -2.30 -5.36
CA GLU A 318 -30.14 -1.90 -5.66
C GLU A 318 -29.09 -2.83 -4.98
N ASN A 319 -29.51 -4.02 -4.57
CA ASN A 319 -28.65 -5.00 -3.90
C ASN A 319 -27.95 -5.87 -4.97
N PRO A 320 -26.67 -5.63 -5.28
CA PRO A 320 -25.93 -6.45 -6.22
C PRO A 320 -25.60 -7.83 -5.62
N TRP A 321 -25.21 -8.79 -6.47
CA TRP A 321 -24.69 -10.10 -6.06
C TRP A 321 -25.69 -10.92 -5.25
N ARG A 322 -26.99 -10.72 -5.47
CA ARG A 322 -28.03 -11.30 -4.63
C ARG A 322 -29.11 -11.97 -5.48
N CYS A 323 -28.65 -12.85 -6.39
CA CYS A 323 -29.59 -13.57 -7.25
C CYS A 323 -30.38 -14.69 -6.50
N GLY A 324 -30.13 -14.91 -5.21
CA GLY A 324 -30.83 -15.92 -4.43
C GLY A 324 -30.51 -17.36 -4.82
N ASP A 325 -29.72 -17.56 -5.85
CA ASP A 325 -29.23 -18.82 -6.39
C ASP A 325 -27.73 -18.68 -6.75
N ASP A 326 -27.18 -19.61 -7.50
CA ASP A 326 -25.76 -19.67 -7.85
C ASP A 326 -25.37 -18.87 -9.12
N LYS A 327 -26.28 -18.06 -9.68
CA LYS A 327 -26.01 -17.37 -10.96
C LYS A 327 -24.82 -16.43 -10.92
N ASP A 328 -24.61 -15.69 -9.83
CA ASP A 328 -23.45 -14.84 -9.67
C ASP A 328 -22.14 -15.66 -9.60
N HIS A 329 -22.21 -16.88 -9.05
CA HIS A 329 -21.08 -17.82 -9.02
C HIS A 329 -20.80 -18.42 -10.40
N ILE A 330 -21.85 -18.78 -11.15
CA ILE A 330 -21.76 -19.23 -12.55
C ILE A 330 -21.14 -18.11 -13.40
N PHE A 331 -21.65 -16.88 -13.26
CA PHE A 331 -21.08 -15.71 -13.94
C PHE A 331 -19.59 -15.56 -13.64
N PHE A 332 -19.18 -15.62 -12.37
CA PHE A 332 -17.78 -15.46 -11.99
C PHE A 332 -16.89 -16.55 -12.65
N ASP A 333 -17.33 -17.79 -12.67
CA ASP A 333 -16.60 -18.91 -13.25
C ASP A 333 -16.42 -18.76 -14.78
N GLU A 334 -17.52 -18.46 -15.46
CA GLU A 334 -17.52 -18.24 -16.92
C GLU A 334 -16.69 -17.01 -17.29
N PHE A 335 -16.86 -15.93 -16.54
CA PHE A 335 -16.17 -14.68 -16.82
C PHE A 335 -14.66 -14.77 -16.54
N LEU A 336 -14.25 -15.39 -15.44
CA LEU A 336 -12.82 -15.65 -15.18
C LEU A 336 -12.21 -16.56 -16.26
N THR A 337 -12.96 -17.55 -16.72
CA THR A 337 -12.53 -18.42 -17.84
C THR A 337 -12.35 -17.60 -19.11
N TYR A 338 -13.31 -16.73 -19.44
CA TYR A 338 -13.24 -15.85 -20.60
C TYR A 338 -12.02 -14.92 -20.54
N LEU A 339 -11.74 -14.31 -19.38
CA LEU A 339 -10.55 -13.47 -19.20
C LEU A 339 -9.26 -14.26 -19.39
N ASN A 340 -9.17 -15.47 -18.80
CA ASN A 340 -8.01 -16.36 -18.93
C ASN A 340 -7.77 -16.85 -20.36
N GLU A 341 -8.79 -16.89 -21.20
CA GLU A 341 -8.68 -17.30 -22.61
C GLU A 341 -8.28 -16.14 -23.54
N ASN A 342 -8.51 -14.89 -23.13
CA ASN A 342 -8.30 -13.69 -23.96
C ASN A 342 -7.16 -12.79 -23.49
N LEU A 343 -6.74 -12.87 -22.25
CA LEU A 343 -5.68 -12.04 -21.66
C LEU A 343 -4.58 -12.92 -21.06
N CYS A 344 -3.35 -12.40 -21.03
CA CYS A 344 -2.24 -13.07 -20.38
C CYS A 344 -2.32 -12.83 -18.86
N VAL A 345 -3.07 -13.69 -18.19
CA VAL A 345 -3.28 -13.67 -16.74
C VAL A 345 -2.34 -14.67 -16.07
N ASP A 346 -1.77 -14.27 -14.95
CA ASP A 346 -1.17 -15.19 -13.99
C ASP A 346 -2.28 -15.86 -13.17
N THR A 347 -2.63 -17.08 -13.51
CA THR A 347 -3.73 -17.81 -12.87
C THR A 347 -3.43 -18.19 -11.41
N SER A 348 -2.16 -18.08 -10.98
CA SER A 348 -1.76 -18.23 -9.58
C SER A 348 -1.93 -16.96 -8.74
N ARG A 349 -2.26 -15.81 -9.38
CA ARG A 349 -2.39 -14.50 -8.72
C ARG A 349 -3.69 -13.80 -9.11
N VAL A 350 -4.82 -14.49 -8.92
CA VAL A 350 -6.17 -13.96 -9.12
C VAL A 350 -6.80 -13.62 -7.77
N PHE A 351 -7.29 -12.40 -7.62
CA PHE A 351 -7.84 -11.88 -6.36
C PHE A 351 -9.23 -11.29 -6.58
N SER A 352 -10.10 -11.40 -5.56
CA SER A 352 -11.37 -10.68 -5.49
C SER A 352 -11.36 -9.70 -4.31
N VAL A 353 -11.70 -8.46 -4.57
CA VAL A 353 -11.71 -7.37 -3.59
C VAL A 353 -13.05 -6.68 -3.62
N GLY A 354 -13.64 -6.39 -2.46
CA GLY A 354 -14.91 -5.71 -2.39
C GLY A 354 -15.16 -4.98 -1.08
N PHE A 355 -16.20 -4.14 -1.09
CA PHE A 355 -16.75 -3.45 0.06
C PHE A 355 -18.22 -3.80 0.22
N SER A 356 -18.71 -3.96 1.47
CA SER A 356 -20.11 -4.21 1.78
C SER A 356 -20.67 -5.43 0.99
N PHE A 357 -21.70 -5.30 0.17
CA PHE A 357 -22.19 -6.39 -0.68
C PHE A 357 -21.11 -6.95 -1.62
N GLY A 358 -20.21 -6.14 -2.14
CA GLY A 358 -19.06 -6.62 -2.92
C GLY A 358 -18.07 -7.43 -2.08
N ALA A 359 -17.90 -7.06 -0.80
CA ALA A 359 -17.11 -7.84 0.15
C ALA A 359 -17.80 -9.16 0.53
N MET A 360 -19.12 -9.14 0.71
CA MET A 360 -19.90 -10.36 0.94
C MET A 360 -19.78 -11.33 -0.24
N PHE A 361 -19.84 -10.83 -1.47
CA PHE A 361 -19.66 -11.64 -2.67
C PHE A 361 -18.23 -12.20 -2.78
N SER A 362 -17.21 -11.37 -2.56
CA SER A 362 -15.83 -11.85 -2.51
C SER A 362 -15.62 -12.92 -1.43
N ASN A 363 -16.27 -12.75 -0.27
CA ASN A 363 -16.24 -13.76 0.80
C ASN A 363 -17.01 -15.03 0.43
N ALA A 364 -18.11 -14.93 -0.33
CA ALA A 364 -18.86 -16.08 -0.84
C ALA A 364 -18.03 -16.86 -1.88
N LEU A 365 -17.35 -16.17 -2.80
CA LEU A 365 -16.42 -16.78 -3.74
C LEU A 365 -15.29 -17.54 -3.03
N ALA A 366 -14.86 -17.07 -1.86
CA ALA A 366 -13.85 -17.77 -1.05
C ALA A 366 -14.31 -19.11 -0.48
N GLN A 367 -15.60 -19.49 -0.63
CA GLN A 367 -16.14 -20.77 -0.16
C GLN A 367 -16.09 -21.87 -1.23
N ASP A 368 -16.06 -21.53 -2.52
CA ASP A 368 -16.11 -22.50 -3.61
C ASP A 368 -15.09 -22.28 -4.76
N PHE A 369 -14.43 -21.10 -4.80
CA PHE A 369 -13.40 -20.78 -5.78
C PHE A 369 -11.97 -20.79 -5.25
N GLN A 370 -11.71 -21.48 -4.12
CA GLN A 370 -10.36 -21.62 -3.55
C GLN A 370 -9.35 -22.26 -4.54
N HIS A 371 -9.86 -22.97 -5.55
CA HIS A 371 -9.06 -23.57 -6.62
C HIS A 371 -8.76 -22.63 -7.78
N ARG A 372 -9.33 -21.42 -7.81
CA ARG A 372 -9.15 -20.43 -8.88
C ARG A 372 -8.74 -19.06 -8.35
N LEU A 373 -9.04 -18.74 -7.09
CA LEU A 373 -8.64 -17.51 -6.41
C LEU A 373 -7.44 -17.77 -5.51
N ARG A 374 -6.44 -16.91 -5.63
CA ARG A 374 -5.30 -16.89 -4.70
C ARG A 374 -5.68 -16.34 -3.35
N GLY A 375 -6.55 -15.34 -3.36
CA GLY A 375 -7.02 -14.70 -2.14
C GLY A 375 -8.13 -13.70 -2.37
N VAL A 376 -8.71 -13.26 -1.25
CA VAL A 376 -9.73 -12.21 -1.24
C VAL A 376 -9.40 -11.13 -0.20
N VAL A 377 -9.83 -9.89 -0.51
CA VAL A 377 -9.79 -8.77 0.43
C VAL A 377 -11.21 -8.24 0.60
N VAL A 378 -11.70 -8.23 1.82
CA VAL A 378 -13.09 -7.89 2.14
C VAL A 378 -13.15 -6.74 3.14
N PHE A 379 -13.65 -5.59 2.68
CA PHE A 379 -13.86 -4.42 3.52
C PHE A 379 -15.29 -4.42 4.05
N ALA A 380 -15.49 -4.54 5.36
CA ALA A 380 -16.78 -4.57 6.02
C ALA A 380 -17.72 -5.64 5.41
N THR A 381 -17.36 -6.91 5.62
CA THR A 381 -18.11 -8.09 5.13
C THR A 381 -18.98 -8.71 6.20
N MET A 382 -19.92 -9.56 5.78
CA MET A 382 -20.65 -10.49 6.61
C MET A 382 -20.88 -11.79 5.84
N ASP A 383 -21.27 -12.86 6.55
CA ASP A 383 -21.58 -14.16 5.97
C ASP A 383 -23.11 -14.42 5.87
N GLN A 384 -23.89 -13.37 5.70
CA GLN A 384 -25.35 -13.39 5.58
C GLN A 384 -25.84 -12.57 4.41
N VAL A 385 -27.13 -12.59 4.16
CA VAL A 385 -27.89 -11.80 3.18
C VAL A 385 -27.47 -11.95 1.71
N ILE A 386 -26.62 -12.92 1.41
CA ILE A 386 -26.17 -13.28 0.06
C ILE A 386 -26.16 -14.81 -0.06
N TYR A 387 -26.19 -15.34 -1.29
CA TYR A 387 -26.01 -16.77 -1.50
C TYR A 387 -24.61 -17.20 -1.01
N LEU A 388 -24.58 -18.18 -0.13
CA LEU A 388 -23.35 -18.78 0.35
C LEU A 388 -23.29 -20.24 -0.09
N PRO A 389 -22.37 -20.60 -0.98
CA PRO A 389 -22.19 -21.97 -1.40
C PRO A 389 -21.67 -22.83 -0.25
N LYS A 390 -21.83 -24.16 -0.39
CA LYS A 390 -21.19 -25.09 0.52
C LYS A 390 -19.67 -24.94 0.40
N ASN A 391 -19.01 -24.63 1.53
CA ASN A 391 -17.57 -24.55 1.59
C ASN A 391 -16.92 -25.86 1.14
N LYS A 392 -16.01 -25.81 0.15
CA LYS A 392 -15.30 -26.97 -0.39
C LYS A 392 -14.19 -27.50 0.52
N GLY A 393 -13.94 -26.84 1.65
CA GLY A 393 -12.95 -27.29 2.64
C GLY A 393 -11.50 -27.04 2.24
N LEU A 394 -11.27 -26.19 1.23
CA LEU A 394 -9.94 -25.79 0.79
C LEU A 394 -9.54 -24.47 1.44
N PRO A 395 -8.23 -24.22 1.68
CA PRO A 395 -7.75 -22.96 2.21
C PRO A 395 -7.69 -21.87 1.12
N ILE A 396 -7.72 -20.61 1.57
CA ILE A 396 -7.56 -19.44 0.71
C ILE A 396 -6.94 -18.29 1.52
N ALA A 397 -6.08 -17.48 0.90
CA ALA A 397 -5.60 -16.26 1.54
C ALA A 397 -6.75 -15.26 1.71
N TRP A 398 -6.88 -14.69 2.91
CA TRP A 398 -8.01 -13.83 3.24
C TRP A 398 -7.59 -12.63 4.09
N MET A 399 -8.00 -11.43 3.70
CA MET A 399 -7.88 -10.24 4.51
C MET A 399 -9.25 -9.60 4.70
N GLY A 400 -9.62 -9.33 5.95
CA GLY A 400 -10.86 -8.63 6.28
C GLY A 400 -10.61 -7.39 7.14
N THR A 401 -11.46 -6.38 6.96
CA THR A 401 -11.48 -5.19 7.81
C THR A 401 -12.88 -4.91 8.32
N VAL A 402 -13.01 -4.41 9.54
CA VAL A 402 -14.30 -3.99 10.12
C VAL A 402 -14.12 -2.81 11.06
N GLY A 403 -15.03 -1.84 10.98
CA GLY A 403 -15.17 -0.80 12.00
C GLY A 403 -15.89 -1.35 13.23
N MET A 404 -15.34 -1.11 14.42
CA MET A 404 -15.93 -1.63 15.67
C MET A 404 -17.28 -1.01 16.03
N SER A 405 -17.68 0.05 15.34
CA SER A 405 -19.02 0.70 15.42
C SER A 405 -19.82 0.53 14.12
N ASP A 406 -19.46 -0.46 13.28
CA ASP A 406 -20.23 -0.81 12.07
C ASP A 406 -21.58 -1.44 12.50
N ASP A 407 -22.67 -0.79 12.11
CA ASP A 407 -24.05 -1.20 12.43
C ASP A 407 -24.75 -1.91 11.24
N LEU A 408 -24.06 -2.07 10.11
CA LEU A 408 -24.52 -2.81 8.93
C LEU A 408 -23.84 -4.17 8.83
N CYS A 409 -22.52 -4.20 8.68
CA CYS A 409 -21.71 -5.41 8.76
C CYS A 409 -21.02 -5.44 10.13
N THR A 410 -21.76 -5.85 11.16
CA THR A 410 -21.26 -5.74 12.53
C THR A 410 -19.97 -6.53 12.75
N PRO A 411 -19.14 -6.18 13.75
CA PRO A 411 -17.93 -6.92 14.07
C PRO A 411 -18.17 -8.43 14.26
N GLU A 412 -19.30 -8.81 14.84
CA GLU A 412 -19.68 -10.22 15.05
C GLU A 412 -19.89 -10.96 13.73
N LEU A 413 -20.56 -10.31 12.77
CA LEU A 413 -20.79 -10.89 11.44
C LEU A 413 -19.49 -10.95 10.62
N GLY A 414 -18.62 -9.96 10.79
CA GLY A 414 -17.27 -9.97 10.21
C GLY A 414 -16.41 -11.10 10.76
N ARG A 415 -16.47 -11.34 12.08
CA ARG A 415 -15.78 -12.48 12.72
C ARG A 415 -16.35 -13.82 12.23
N SER A 416 -17.67 -13.94 12.06
CA SER A 416 -18.28 -15.14 11.51
C SER A 416 -17.78 -15.44 10.09
N ALA A 417 -17.67 -14.42 9.23
CA ALA A 417 -17.12 -14.56 7.89
C ALA A 417 -15.64 -15.00 7.91
N ARG A 418 -14.82 -14.41 8.77
CA ARG A 418 -13.43 -14.81 9.01
C ARG A 418 -13.32 -16.26 9.48
N ASP A 419 -14.12 -16.66 10.43
CA ASP A 419 -14.06 -17.98 11.06
C ASP A 419 -14.40 -19.11 10.08
N ARG A 420 -15.22 -18.83 9.05
CA ARG A 420 -15.43 -19.77 7.94
C ARG A 420 -14.13 -20.06 7.18
N ILE A 421 -13.27 -19.08 7.04
CA ILE A 421 -11.97 -19.21 6.37
C ILE A 421 -10.98 -19.93 7.29
N LEU A 422 -10.86 -19.49 8.53
CA LEU A 422 -9.96 -20.10 9.52
C LEU A 422 -10.21 -21.60 9.71
N LYS A 423 -11.45 -22.05 9.55
CA LYS A 423 -11.81 -23.46 9.64
C LYS A 423 -10.99 -24.37 8.72
N ASN A 424 -10.53 -23.85 7.57
CA ASN A 424 -9.83 -24.62 6.55
C ASN A 424 -8.39 -24.14 6.30
N ASN A 425 -7.93 -23.13 7.05
CA ASN A 425 -6.63 -22.48 6.78
C ASN A 425 -5.52 -22.91 7.73
N GLY A 426 -5.78 -23.79 8.70
CA GLY A 426 -4.74 -24.28 9.60
C GLY A 426 -3.68 -25.10 8.87
N LYS A 427 -2.51 -25.24 9.49
CA LYS A 427 -1.42 -26.03 8.94
C LYS A 427 -1.88 -27.47 8.67
N PRO A 428 -1.42 -28.10 7.58
CA PRO A 428 -1.78 -29.47 7.28
C PRO A 428 -1.39 -30.44 8.38
N ASP A 429 -2.23 -31.44 8.62
CA ASP A 429 -1.93 -32.61 9.44
C ASP A 429 -0.95 -33.57 8.71
N ALA A 430 -0.66 -34.73 9.33
CA ALA A 430 0.23 -35.73 8.77
C ALA A 430 -0.28 -36.34 7.45
N ASP A 431 -1.59 -36.32 7.23
CA ASP A 431 -2.25 -36.81 6.02
C ASP A 431 -2.39 -35.72 4.95
N GLY A 432 -1.99 -34.48 5.28
CA GLY A 432 -2.02 -33.31 4.40
C GLY A 432 -3.36 -32.59 4.36
N ASN A 433 -4.28 -32.90 5.24
CA ASN A 433 -5.55 -32.17 5.35
C ASN A 433 -5.36 -30.89 6.15
N PHE A 434 -5.88 -29.78 5.65
CA PHE A 434 -5.82 -28.50 6.36
C PHE A 434 -6.65 -28.56 7.64
N THR A 435 -6.07 -28.08 8.74
CA THR A 435 -6.70 -28.12 10.06
C THR A 435 -7.50 -26.85 10.35
N ASP A 436 -8.23 -26.86 11.45
CA ASP A 436 -9.01 -25.73 11.93
C ASP A 436 -8.13 -24.77 12.73
N ALA A 437 -8.01 -23.52 12.28
CA ALA A 437 -7.21 -22.47 12.93
C ALA A 437 -8.03 -21.53 13.85
N ARG A 438 -9.33 -21.81 14.10
CA ARG A 438 -10.22 -20.91 14.87
C ARG A 438 -9.89 -20.80 16.37
N GLY A 439 -8.98 -21.62 16.87
CA GLY A 439 -8.56 -21.57 18.28
C GLY A 439 -7.60 -20.41 18.63
N GLU A 440 -7.14 -19.66 17.64
CA GLU A 440 -6.30 -18.50 17.86
C GLU A 440 -7.14 -17.22 17.95
N GLU A 441 -7.02 -16.50 19.07
CA GLU A 441 -7.72 -15.23 19.27
C GLU A 441 -6.92 -14.08 18.63
N ALA A 442 -7.61 -13.26 17.84
CA ALA A 442 -7.02 -12.08 17.25
C ALA A 442 -7.01 -10.91 18.24
N GLU A 443 -5.93 -10.14 18.25
CA GLU A 443 -5.97 -8.80 18.81
C GLU A 443 -6.89 -7.93 17.96
N GLU A 444 -7.77 -7.17 18.62
CA GLU A 444 -8.71 -6.28 17.99
C GLU A 444 -8.58 -4.85 18.57
N TYR A 445 -9.11 -3.87 17.84
CA TYR A 445 -9.12 -2.48 18.28
C TYR A 445 -9.84 -2.32 19.62
N THR A 446 -9.14 -1.70 20.58
CA THR A 446 -9.66 -1.33 21.91
C THR A 446 -9.41 0.13 22.25
N GLY A 447 -8.83 0.89 21.33
CA GLY A 447 -8.45 2.29 21.47
C GLY A 447 -7.14 2.62 20.76
N GLY A 448 -6.96 3.85 20.33
CA GLY A 448 -5.75 4.29 19.62
C GLY A 448 -5.83 4.11 18.11
N LYS A 449 -4.81 3.53 17.50
CA LYS A 449 -4.77 3.24 16.06
C LYS A 449 -5.46 1.90 15.74
N HIS A 450 -5.77 1.67 14.46
CA HIS A 450 -6.25 0.38 14.00
C HIS A 450 -5.30 -0.76 14.41
N VAL A 451 -5.87 -1.94 14.53
CA VAL A 451 -5.12 -3.16 14.82
C VAL A 451 -5.31 -4.12 13.65
N CYS A 452 -4.20 -4.58 13.06
CA CYS A 452 -4.21 -5.66 12.08
C CYS A 452 -3.49 -6.87 12.67
N TYR A 453 -4.20 -7.98 12.77
CA TYR A 453 -3.69 -9.22 13.31
C TYR A 453 -3.44 -10.25 12.19
N ASP A 454 -2.23 -10.78 12.13
CA ASP A 454 -1.86 -11.88 11.25
C ASP A 454 -1.91 -13.18 12.02
N TYR A 455 -2.80 -14.11 11.60
CA TYR A 455 -2.95 -15.43 12.24
C TYR A 455 -1.69 -16.28 12.05
N LYS A 456 -1.20 -16.89 13.12
CA LYS A 456 0.06 -17.66 13.16
C LYS A 456 -0.16 -19.16 13.04
N THR A 457 -1.34 -19.64 13.37
CA THR A 457 -1.72 -21.06 13.28
C THR A 457 -2.12 -21.50 11.88
N VAL A 458 -2.40 -20.54 11.00
CA VAL A 458 -2.70 -20.82 9.59
C VAL A 458 -1.48 -21.31 8.82
N ASP A 459 -1.71 -21.99 7.72
CA ASP A 459 -0.67 -22.33 6.75
C ASP A 459 -0.14 -21.02 6.10
N PRO A 460 1.18 -20.76 6.09
CA PRO A 460 1.73 -19.50 5.58
C PRO A 460 1.48 -19.27 4.08
N ARG A 461 1.12 -20.32 3.33
CA ARG A 461 0.67 -20.19 1.95
C ARG A 461 -0.70 -19.54 1.83
N PHE A 462 -1.52 -19.60 2.88
CA PHE A 462 -2.89 -19.10 2.93
C PHE A 462 -3.09 -18.20 4.16
N PRO A 463 -2.36 -17.06 4.21
CA PRO A 463 -2.42 -16.16 5.36
C PRO A 463 -3.81 -15.60 5.56
N VAL A 464 -4.17 -15.39 6.82
CA VAL A 464 -5.39 -14.69 7.24
C VAL A 464 -4.99 -13.45 8.02
N LYS A 465 -5.43 -12.30 7.54
CA LYS A 465 -5.23 -11.00 8.18
C LYS A 465 -6.58 -10.41 8.57
N TRP A 466 -6.73 -10.04 9.85
CA TRP A 466 -7.92 -9.41 10.39
C TRP A 466 -7.59 -8.02 10.92
N CYS A 467 -8.24 -6.98 10.39
CA CYS A 467 -8.01 -5.60 10.78
C CYS A 467 -9.27 -4.97 11.37
N THR A 468 -9.15 -4.35 12.54
CA THR A 468 -10.22 -3.65 13.22
C THR A 468 -9.83 -2.21 13.52
N PHE A 469 -10.81 -1.29 13.50
CA PHE A 469 -10.54 0.15 13.65
C PHE A 469 -11.70 0.87 14.33
N ASP A 470 -11.44 2.08 14.82
CA ASP A 470 -12.47 2.98 15.30
C ASP A 470 -13.25 3.58 14.11
N GLY A 471 -14.46 3.13 13.92
CA GLY A 471 -15.28 3.63 12.82
C GLY A 471 -16.51 2.78 12.55
N LYS A 472 -17.28 3.29 11.58
CA LYS A 472 -18.49 2.66 11.07
C LYS A 472 -18.18 1.94 9.74
N HIS A 473 -19.22 1.70 8.97
CA HIS A 473 -19.21 1.04 7.68
C HIS A 473 -18.37 1.81 6.65
N SER A 474 -17.11 1.37 6.41
CA SER A 474 -16.16 2.06 5.52
C SER A 474 -15.12 1.11 4.95
N TYR A 475 -14.70 1.36 3.70
CA TYR A 475 -13.54 0.68 3.10
C TYR A 475 -12.24 1.52 3.19
N ASN A 476 -12.35 2.81 3.45
CA ASN A 476 -11.23 3.76 3.44
C ASN A 476 -11.11 4.59 4.73
N PRO A 477 -11.17 3.97 5.92
CA PRO A 477 -10.92 4.70 7.14
C PRO A 477 -9.53 5.32 7.12
N SER A 478 -9.43 6.52 7.69
CA SER A 478 -8.17 7.26 7.72
C SER A 478 -7.73 7.52 9.15
N GLU A 479 -6.41 7.49 9.36
CA GLU A 479 -5.75 7.89 10.59
C GLU A 479 -4.69 8.94 10.27
N ASP A 480 -4.63 9.98 11.03
CA ASP A 480 -3.73 11.12 10.78
C ASP A 480 -3.87 11.68 9.34
N GLY A 481 -5.10 11.65 8.79
CA GLY A 481 -5.41 12.11 7.43
C GLY A 481 -4.97 11.16 6.30
N LYS A 482 -4.52 9.94 6.61
CA LYS A 482 -4.09 8.94 5.61
C LYS A 482 -4.95 7.71 5.67
N VAL A 483 -5.42 7.26 4.52
CA VAL A 483 -6.08 5.96 4.37
C VAL A 483 -5.04 4.86 4.56
N TRP A 484 -5.27 3.95 5.50
CA TRP A 484 -4.35 2.87 5.82
C TRP A 484 -4.77 1.52 5.20
N THR A 485 -6.06 1.31 4.98
CA THR A 485 -6.61 0.03 4.47
C THR A 485 -6.10 -0.31 3.08
N THR A 486 -6.03 0.67 2.18
CA THR A 486 -5.59 0.46 0.80
C THR A 486 -4.14 -0.02 0.70
N PRO A 487 -3.13 0.64 1.29
CA PRO A 487 -1.76 0.12 1.28
C PRO A 487 -1.63 -1.23 1.98
N THR A 488 -2.36 -1.48 3.08
CA THR A 488 -2.36 -2.78 3.76
C THR A 488 -2.93 -3.89 2.89
N ALA A 489 -4.02 -3.61 2.16
CA ALA A 489 -4.61 -4.54 1.21
C ALA A 489 -3.68 -4.81 0.01
N TRP A 490 -3.00 -3.78 -0.46
CA TRP A 490 -2.03 -3.93 -1.55
C TRP A 490 -0.81 -4.76 -1.13
N GLU A 491 -0.28 -4.51 0.05
CA GLU A 491 0.78 -5.34 0.64
C GLU A 491 0.33 -6.81 0.78
N PHE A 492 -0.91 -7.04 1.25
CA PHE A 492 -1.48 -8.38 1.34
C PHE A 492 -1.60 -9.06 -0.03
N ILE A 493 -2.01 -8.35 -1.08
CA ILE A 493 -2.14 -8.90 -2.44
C ILE A 493 -0.77 -9.16 -3.07
N THR A 494 0.22 -8.32 -2.79
CA THR A 494 1.53 -8.37 -3.48
C THR A 494 2.57 -9.24 -2.81
N GLN A 495 2.25 -9.85 -1.67
CA GLN A 495 3.13 -10.83 -1.02
C GLN A 495 3.26 -12.15 -1.80
N PHE A 496 2.39 -12.37 -2.82
CA PHE A 496 2.34 -13.58 -3.65
C PHE A 496 3.02 -13.42 -4.98
#